data_01f5b0da7544cf19e961b5920dea2827
#
_entry.id   01f5b0da7544cf19e961b5920dea2827
#
_cell.length_a   1.000
_cell.length_b   1.000
_cell.length_c   1.000
_cell.angle_alpha   90.00
_cell.angle_beta   90.00
_cell.angle_gamma   90.00
#
_symmetry.space_group_name_H-M   'P 1'
#
loop_
_entity.id
_entity.type
_entity.pdbx_description
1 polymer ?
#
loop_
_entity_poly.entity_id
_entity_poly.type
_entity_poly.pdbx_seq_one_letter_code
_entity_poly.pdbx_strand_id
1 'polypeptide(L)'
;MKRRLLFLFAVFMVATSVGWGQTDLYVSTSGSDGNGGGVEAPLATIAKAIEKAADGATIRVAEGIYPQVSPIVIPKSITIIGSDSTNCIIEGQLDIQRDEEESVINVNLRNLQITKATTLSQGLINVMSKNVNLNLSGVHLHQLTAGSGDGWGKSSMGIVNLGKSYDSNSICDNVNVSLTNSCI
;
A
#
# COMPACT_ATOMS: atom_id res chain seq x y z
N MET A 1 58.26 37.62 -24.99
CA MET A 1 56.78 37.71 -25.03
C MET A 1 56.20 36.35 -24.65
N LYS A 2 55.67 36.21 -23.42
CA LYS A 2 55.16 34.94 -22.92
C LYS A 2 53.63 34.92 -23.13
N ARG A 3 53.15 34.10 -24.05
CA ARG A 3 51.73 33.86 -24.30
C ARG A 3 51.19 32.98 -23.16
N ARG A 4 50.37 33.55 -22.27
CA ARG A 4 49.60 32.81 -21.29
C ARG A 4 48.35 32.22 -21.95
N LEU A 5 48.33 30.89 -22.09
CA LEU A 5 47.19 30.15 -22.59
C LEU A 5 46.21 29.97 -21.41
N LEU A 6 45.12 30.72 -21.42
CA LEU A 6 44.00 30.54 -20.49
C LEU A 6 43.16 29.34 -20.95
N PHE A 7 43.25 28.25 -20.25
CA PHE A 7 42.28 27.14 -20.35
C PHE A 7 41.00 27.52 -19.62
N LEU A 8 40.00 27.91 -20.38
CA LEU A 8 38.62 28.03 -19.90
C LEU A 8 38.06 26.60 -19.73
N PHE A 9 38.07 26.11 -18.50
CA PHE A 9 37.32 24.91 -18.12
C PHE A 9 35.85 25.31 -18.01
N ALA A 10 35.10 25.12 -19.11
CA ALA A 10 33.65 25.20 -19.11
C ALA A 10 33.14 23.93 -18.39
N VAL A 11 32.88 24.05 -17.09
CA VAL A 11 32.16 23.06 -16.34
C VAL A 11 30.72 23.10 -16.83
N PHE A 12 30.39 22.17 -17.70
CA PHE A 12 29.02 21.91 -18.13
C PHE A 12 28.27 21.25 -16.97
N MET A 13 27.70 22.07 -16.08
CA MET A 13 26.73 21.58 -15.09
C MET A 13 25.48 21.13 -15.86
N VAL A 14 25.41 19.84 -16.16
CA VAL A 14 24.16 19.20 -16.50
C VAL A 14 23.34 19.20 -15.21
N ALA A 15 22.51 20.21 -15.05
CA ALA A 15 21.42 20.18 -14.08
C ALA A 15 20.46 19.08 -14.55
N THR A 16 20.69 17.85 -14.08
CA THR A 16 19.65 16.84 -14.10
C THR A 16 18.55 17.36 -13.19
N SER A 17 17.54 17.98 -13.79
CA SER A 17 16.28 18.19 -13.11
C SER A 17 15.78 16.79 -12.73
N VAL A 18 16.08 16.36 -11.51
CA VAL A 18 15.37 15.25 -10.88
C VAL A 18 13.96 15.78 -10.72
N GLY A 19 13.16 15.59 -11.75
CA GLY A 19 11.73 15.74 -11.63
C GLY A 19 11.32 14.82 -10.50
N TRP A 20 10.72 15.36 -9.48
CA TRP A 20 10.03 14.61 -8.44
C TRP A 20 8.78 14.00 -9.08
N GLY A 21 9.00 13.19 -10.13
CA GLY A 21 7.97 12.38 -10.72
C GLY A 21 7.65 11.27 -9.72
N GLN A 22 6.40 11.19 -9.35
CA GLN A 22 5.83 10.07 -8.67
C GLN A 22 6.29 8.79 -9.39
N THR A 23 7.30 8.11 -8.84
CA THR A 23 7.87 6.91 -9.45
C THR A 23 6.91 5.77 -9.20
N ASP A 24 6.35 5.23 -10.29
CA ASP A 24 5.59 3.99 -10.23
C ASP A 24 6.56 2.87 -9.79
N LEU A 25 6.18 2.13 -8.78
CA LEU A 25 6.87 0.90 -8.38
C LEU A 25 6.09 -0.30 -8.89
N TYR A 26 6.82 -1.32 -9.32
CA TYR A 26 6.24 -2.54 -9.88
C TYR A 26 6.51 -3.72 -8.96
N VAL A 27 5.48 -4.54 -8.75
CA VAL A 27 5.53 -5.76 -7.95
C VAL A 27 5.08 -6.93 -8.80
N SER A 28 5.81 -8.04 -8.75
CA SER A 28 5.48 -9.27 -9.45
C SER A 28 5.92 -10.47 -8.62
N THR A 29 5.17 -11.56 -8.70
CA THR A 29 5.54 -12.84 -8.06
C THR A 29 6.86 -13.43 -8.58
N SER A 30 7.31 -13.00 -9.76
CA SER A 30 8.63 -13.32 -10.32
C SER A 30 9.70 -12.28 -10.00
N GLY A 31 9.37 -11.24 -9.22
CA GLY A 31 10.28 -10.18 -8.85
C GLY A 31 11.25 -10.57 -7.73
N SER A 32 12.01 -9.58 -7.25
CA SER A 32 12.92 -9.73 -6.13
C SER A 32 12.96 -8.45 -5.30
N ASP A 33 12.90 -8.55 -3.97
CA ASP A 33 12.97 -7.39 -3.07
C ASP A 33 14.35 -6.71 -3.05
N GLY A 34 15.35 -7.33 -3.67
CA GLY A 34 16.65 -6.73 -3.98
C GLY A 34 16.63 -5.78 -5.17
N ASN A 35 15.57 -5.79 -5.98
CA ASN A 35 15.43 -4.96 -7.18
C ASN A 35 15.10 -3.49 -6.86
N GLY A 36 15.20 -2.64 -7.88
CA GLY A 36 14.84 -1.23 -7.78
C GLY A 36 13.34 -0.94 -7.78
N GLY A 37 12.50 -1.87 -8.22
CA GLY A 37 11.06 -1.69 -8.35
C GLY A 37 10.63 -1.08 -9.68
N GLY A 38 11.53 -1.03 -10.68
CA GLY A 38 11.15 -0.64 -12.05
C GLY A 38 10.41 -1.77 -12.78
N VAL A 39 9.82 -1.45 -13.94
CA VAL A 39 9.05 -2.42 -14.73
C VAL A 39 9.88 -3.64 -15.14
N GLU A 40 11.15 -3.45 -15.50
CA GLU A 40 12.08 -4.53 -15.90
C GLU A 40 12.72 -5.26 -14.70
N ALA A 41 12.63 -4.67 -13.51
CA ALA A 41 13.20 -5.22 -12.28
C ALA A 41 12.21 -5.01 -11.12
N PRO A 42 11.05 -5.69 -11.15
CA PRO A 42 10.01 -5.52 -10.15
C PRO A 42 10.42 -6.09 -8.79
N LEU A 43 9.77 -5.59 -7.75
CA LEU A 43 9.88 -6.12 -6.40
C LEU A 43 9.06 -7.42 -6.28
N ALA A 44 9.38 -8.25 -5.30
CA ALA A 44 8.64 -9.48 -5.03
C ALA A 44 7.42 -9.24 -4.13
N THR A 45 7.51 -8.28 -3.19
CA THR A 45 6.49 -8.07 -2.17
C THR A 45 5.90 -6.66 -2.19
N ILE A 46 4.60 -6.57 -1.88
CA ILE A 46 3.90 -5.29 -1.73
C ILE A 46 4.46 -4.52 -0.53
N ALA A 47 4.80 -5.22 0.55
CA ALA A 47 5.39 -4.60 1.74
C ALA A 47 6.70 -3.86 1.40
N LYS A 48 7.58 -4.49 0.61
CA LYS A 48 8.83 -3.86 0.17
C LYS A 48 8.59 -2.68 -0.78
N ALA A 49 7.57 -2.77 -1.61
CA ALA A 49 7.19 -1.65 -2.46
C ALA A 49 6.69 -0.46 -1.63
N ILE A 50 5.88 -0.68 -0.60
CA ILE A 50 5.42 0.38 0.30
C ILE A 50 6.59 1.00 1.08
N GLU A 51 7.54 0.18 1.54
CA GLU A 51 8.75 0.67 2.22
C GLU A 51 9.53 1.66 1.33
N LYS A 52 9.75 1.29 0.05
CA LYS A 52 10.50 2.10 -0.91
C LYS A 52 9.73 3.29 -1.49
N ALA A 53 8.42 3.24 -1.45
CA ALA A 53 7.55 4.25 -2.05
C ALA A 53 7.70 5.61 -1.35
N ALA A 54 7.71 6.68 -2.12
CA ALA A 54 7.51 8.03 -1.60
C ALA A 54 6.03 8.24 -1.20
N ASP A 55 5.75 9.28 -0.42
CA ASP A 55 4.37 9.67 -0.13
C ASP A 55 3.64 10.04 -1.44
N GLY A 56 2.42 9.53 -1.61
CA GLY A 56 1.64 9.69 -2.84
C GLY A 56 2.04 8.80 -4.02
N ALA A 57 3.03 7.91 -3.87
CA ALA A 57 3.49 7.04 -4.96
C ALA A 57 2.41 6.03 -5.41
N THR A 58 2.61 5.49 -6.62
CA THR A 58 1.79 4.42 -7.16
C THR A 58 2.57 3.11 -7.18
N ILE A 59 1.95 2.04 -6.68
CA ILE A 59 2.44 0.67 -6.76
C ILE A 59 1.56 -0.11 -7.73
N ARG A 60 2.17 -0.64 -8.79
CA ARG A 60 1.51 -1.49 -9.78
C ARG A 60 1.83 -2.94 -9.48
N VAL A 61 0.79 -3.72 -9.23
CA VAL A 61 0.88 -5.11 -8.83
C VAL A 61 0.44 -5.99 -9.99
N ALA A 62 1.35 -6.85 -10.48
CA ALA A 62 1.04 -7.82 -11.52
C ALA A 62 0.05 -8.88 -11.02
N GLU A 63 -0.51 -9.65 -11.93
CA GLU A 63 -1.32 -10.83 -11.57
C GLU A 63 -0.51 -11.81 -10.72
N GLY A 64 -1.19 -12.47 -9.81
CA GLY A 64 -0.61 -13.45 -8.90
C GLY A 64 -1.20 -13.38 -7.50
N ILE A 65 -0.80 -14.35 -6.69
CA ILE A 65 -1.16 -14.43 -5.28
C ILE A 65 0.02 -13.93 -4.45
N TYR A 66 -0.23 -12.97 -3.59
CA TYR A 66 0.75 -12.32 -2.71
C TYR A 66 0.44 -12.66 -1.25
N PRO A 67 0.93 -13.82 -0.76
CA PRO A 67 0.66 -14.25 0.61
C PRO A 67 1.43 -13.40 1.62
N GLN A 68 0.76 -13.02 2.71
CA GLN A 68 1.33 -12.24 3.78
C GLN A 68 1.31 -13.03 5.08
N VAL A 69 2.45 -13.10 5.75
CA VAL A 69 2.58 -13.74 7.08
C VAL A 69 2.34 -12.76 8.23
N SER A 70 2.38 -11.46 7.94
CA SER A 70 2.10 -10.36 8.87
C SER A 70 1.31 -9.27 8.16
N PRO A 71 0.58 -8.42 8.89
CA PRO A 71 -0.12 -7.29 8.27
C PRO A 71 0.83 -6.40 7.49
N ILE A 72 0.35 -5.91 6.33
CA ILE A 72 1.04 -4.89 5.55
C ILE A 72 0.68 -3.53 6.13
N VAL A 73 1.66 -2.83 6.70
CA VAL A 73 1.45 -1.48 7.25
C VAL A 73 1.56 -0.43 6.15
N ILE A 74 0.56 0.44 6.07
CA ILE A 74 0.52 1.57 5.14
C ILE A 74 0.60 2.87 5.96
N PRO A 75 1.80 3.48 6.09
CA PRO A 75 2.02 4.64 6.95
C PRO A 75 1.95 5.98 6.20
N LYS A 76 1.59 5.99 4.92
CA LYS A 76 1.67 7.15 4.02
C LYS A 76 0.57 7.11 2.96
N SER A 77 0.35 8.22 2.28
CA SER A 77 -0.52 8.24 1.10
C SER A 77 0.07 7.36 0.00
N ILE A 78 -0.76 6.50 -0.59
CA ILE A 78 -0.32 5.56 -1.62
C ILE A 78 -1.48 5.11 -2.49
N THR A 79 -1.16 4.79 -3.74
CA THR A 79 -2.10 4.14 -4.66
C THR A 79 -1.58 2.76 -5.01
N ILE A 80 -2.34 1.72 -4.74
CA ILE A 80 -2.03 0.33 -5.14
C ILE A 80 -3.00 -0.08 -6.23
N ILE A 81 -2.47 -0.44 -7.39
CA ILE A 81 -3.25 -0.82 -8.56
C ILE A 81 -2.89 -2.24 -8.96
N GLY A 82 -3.82 -3.18 -8.81
CA GLY A 82 -3.70 -4.51 -9.38
C GLY A 82 -3.90 -4.49 -10.89
N SER A 83 -3.32 -5.44 -11.59
CA SER A 83 -3.52 -5.63 -13.03
C SER A 83 -4.96 -6.05 -13.35
N ASP A 84 -5.58 -6.82 -12.44
CA ASP A 84 -6.93 -7.36 -12.59
C ASP A 84 -7.52 -7.69 -11.23
N SER A 85 -8.80 -7.39 -11.03
CA SER A 85 -9.51 -7.62 -9.77
C SER A 85 -9.78 -9.11 -9.45
N THR A 86 -9.56 -10.00 -10.40
CA THR A 86 -9.75 -11.45 -10.21
C THR A 86 -8.45 -12.20 -10.06
N ASN A 87 -7.38 -11.72 -10.68
CA ASN A 87 -6.09 -12.41 -10.75
C ASN A 87 -4.99 -11.76 -9.91
N CYS A 88 -5.20 -10.55 -9.39
CA CYS A 88 -4.27 -9.90 -8.47
C CYS A 88 -4.81 -10.03 -7.04
N ILE A 89 -4.28 -11.00 -6.29
CA ILE A 89 -4.82 -11.41 -5.00
C ILE A 89 -3.81 -11.11 -3.87
N ILE A 90 -4.17 -10.24 -2.95
CA ILE A 90 -3.46 -10.04 -1.69
C ILE A 90 -4.06 -10.99 -0.66
N GLU A 91 -3.32 -12.00 -0.25
CA GLU A 91 -3.74 -12.95 0.78
C GLU A 91 -3.18 -12.47 2.12
N GLY A 92 -3.93 -11.60 2.81
CA GLY A 92 -3.43 -10.99 4.04
C GLY A 92 -4.29 -9.87 4.55
N GLN A 93 -3.68 -9.01 5.36
CA GLN A 93 -4.29 -7.89 6.04
C GLN A 93 -3.54 -6.61 5.72
N LEU A 94 -4.28 -5.52 5.53
CA LEU A 94 -3.73 -4.18 5.37
C LEU A 94 -4.06 -3.34 6.61
N ASP A 95 -3.04 -2.74 7.20
CA ASP A 95 -3.18 -1.86 8.37
C ASP A 95 -2.76 -0.44 7.97
N ILE A 96 -3.72 0.48 7.92
CA ILE A 96 -3.46 1.89 7.66
C ILE A 96 -3.15 2.54 8.99
N GLN A 97 -1.86 2.75 9.25
CA GLN A 97 -1.37 3.26 10.53
C GLN A 97 -0.18 4.19 10.33
N ARG A 98 -0.26 5.36 10.94
CA ARG A 98 0.82 6.33 11.03
C ARG A 98 0.94 6.88 12.44
N ASP A 99 2.16 7.19 12.85
CA ASP A 99 2.44 7.73 14.19
C ASP A 99 2.10 9.22 14.31
N GLU A 100 2.19 9.97 13.19
CA GLU A 100 1.87 11.41 13.15
C GLU A 100 0.48 11.63 12.54
N GLU A 101 -0.40 12.31 13.28
CA GLU A 101 -1.84 12.41 12.94
C GLU A 101 -2.24 13.73 12.26
N GLU A 102 -1.32 14.65 12.00
CA GLU A 102 -1.67 16.02 11.54
C GLU A 102 -2.07 16.11 10.06
N SER A 103 -1.55 15.25 9.19
CA SER A 103 -1.86 15.30 7.77
C SER A 103 -2.78 14.17 7.31
N VAL A 104 -3.54 14.43 6.24
CA VAL A 104 -4.45 13.44 5.66
C VAL A 104 -3.65 12.35 4.94
N ILE A 105 -3.99 11.08 5.18
CA ILE A 105 -3.51 9.94 4.39
C ILE A 105 -4.56 9.59 3.34
N ASN A 106 -4.15 9.54 2.08
CA ASN A 106 -4.99 9.08 0.97
C ASN A 106 -4.52 7.70 0.51
N VAL A 107 -5.30 6.66 0.80
CA VAL A 107 -5.04 5.30 0.36
C VAL A 107 -6.03 4.93 -0.73
N ASN A 108 -5.51 4.62 -1.92
CA ASN A 108 -6.33 4.21 -3.05
C ASN A 108 -5.97 2.78 -3.43
N LEU A 109 -6.93 1.87 -3.36
CA LEU A 109 -6.80 0.49 -3.80
C LEU A 109 -7.67 0.29 -5.03
N ARG A 110 -7.09 -0.26 -6.10
CA ARG A 110 -7.80 -0.43 -7.37
C ARG A 110 -7.53 -1.79 -8.01
N ASN A 111 -8.57 -2.37 -8.60
CA ASN A 111 -8.50 -3.56 -9.46
C ASN A 111 -7.71 -4.71 -8.82
N LEU A 112 -8.05 -5.08 -7.59
CA LEU A 112 -7.40 -6.17 -6.87
C LEU A 112 -8.39 -6.87 -5.93
N GLN A 113 -8.02 -8.05 -5.51
CA GLN A 113 -8.74 -8.82 -4.50
C GLN A 113 -7.93 -8.88 -3.21
N ILE A 114 -8.60 -8.78 -2.08
CA ILE A 114 -8.00 -9.02 -0.77
C ILE A 114 -8.74 -10.19 -0.13
N THR A 115 -8.00 -11.21 0.26
CA THR A 115 -8.53 -12.38 0.95
C THR A 115 -7.85 -12.54 2.30
N LYS A 116 -8.52 -13.21 3.23
CA LYS A 116 -7.95 -13.46 4.54
C LYS A 116 -6.91 -14.58 4.47
N ALA A 117 -5.69 -14.30 4.95
CA ALA A 117 -4.77 -15.37 5.30
C ALA A 117 -5.29 -16.09 6.55
N THR A 118 -5.18 -17.41 6.58
CA THR A 118 -5.69 -18.27 7.69
C THR A 118 -5.09 -17.94 9.05
N THR A 119 -3.95 -17.28 9.07
CA THR A 119 -3.18 -16.95 10.29
C THR A 119 -3.54 -15.59 10.90
N LEU A 120 -4.32 -14.74 10.22
CA LEU A 120 -4.61 -13.38 10.67
C LEU A 120 -5.97 -13.32 11.39
N SER A 121 -6.01 -12.68 12.55
CA SER A 121 -7.16 -12.68 13.45
C SER A 121 -8.10 -11.47 13.30
N GLN A 122 -7.70 -10.46 12.54
CA GLN A 122 -8.46 -9.21 12.37
C GLN A 122 -9.09 -9.10 10.98
N GLY A 123 -9.77 -7.99 10.69
CA GLY A 123 -10.34 -7.72 9.37
C GLY A 123 -9.31 -7.60 8.24
N LEU A 124 -9.78 -7.53 7.01
CA LEU A 124 -8.90 -7.44 5.84
C LEU A 124 -8.21 -6.08 5.72
N ILE A 125 -8.92 -5.02 6.10
CA ILE A 125 -8.39 -3.66 6.11
C ILE A 125 -8.71 -3.06 7.47
N ASN A 126 -7.68 -2.60 8.18
CA ASN A 126 -7.85 -1.90 9.45
C ASN A 126 -7.33 -0.46 9.31
N VAL A 127 -8.16 0.50 9.63
CA VAL A 127 -7.79 1.92 9.69
C VAL A 127 -7.55 2.26 11.16
N MET A 128 -6.30 2.48 11.52
CA MET A 128 -5.86 2.72 12.90
C MET A 128 -5.33 4.14 13.12
N SER A 129 -5.44 5.00 12.12
CA SER A 129 -5.06 6.41 12.18
C SER A 129 -6.27 7.31 11.92
N LYS A 130 -6.19 8.54 12.40
CA LYS A 130 -7.13 9.63 12.06
C LYS A 130 -6.80 10.21 10.69
N ASN A 131 -7.71 11.04 10.16
CA ASN A 131 -7.52 11.76 8.91
C ASN A 131 -7.15 10.84 7.73
N VAL A 132 -7.93 9.79 7.50
CA VAL A 132 -7.70 8.81 6.43
C VAL A 132 -8.83 8.87 5.41
N ASN A 133 -8.47 9.00 4.13
CA ASN A 133 -9.36 8.77 3.00
C ASN A 133 -8.98 7.42 2.36
N LEU A 134 -9.83 6.41 2.53
CA LEU A 134 -9.69 5.10 1.91
C LEU A 134 -10.63 4.98 0.72
N ASN A 135 -10.07 4.85 -0.48
CA ASN A 135 -10.84 4.69 -1.71
C ASN A 135 -10.60 3.30 -2.30
N LEU A 136 -11.68 2.54 -2.43
CA LEU A 136 -11.68 1.21 -3.03
C LEU A 136 -12.43 1.28 -4.37
N SER A 137 -11.77 0.90 -5.46
CA SER A 137 -12.38 0.91 -6.80
C SER A 137 -12.08 -0.37 -7.55
N GLY A 138 -13.10 -1.17 -7.86
CA GLY A 138 -12.93 -2.49 -8.44
C GLY A 138 -12.19 -3.45 -7.50
N VAL A 139 -12.40 -3.33 -6.19
CA VAL A 139 -11.76 -4.17 -5.17
C VAL A 139 -12.74 -5.22 -4.67
N HIS A 140 -12.31 -6.46 -4.66
CA HIS A 140 -13.07 -7.57 -4.09
C HIS A 140 -12.50 -7.95 -2.73
N LEU A 141 -13.32 -7.87 -1.69
CA LEU A 141 -12.94 -8.23 -0.32
C LEU A 141 -13.59 -9.57 0.04
N HIS A 142 -12.80 -10.61 0.16
CA HIS A 142 -13.27 -11.95 0.52
C HIS A 142 -12.76 -12.36 1.89
N GLN A 143 -13.64 -12.40 2.87
CA GLN A 143 -13.35 -13.01 4.16
C GLN A 143 -13.93 -14.43 4.14
N LEU A 144 -13.06 -15.43 4.11
CA LEU A 144 -13.48 -16.80 4.37
C LEU A 144 -14.05 -16.84 5.79
N THR A 145 -15.32 -17.18 5.91
CA THR A 145 -15.97 -17.37 7.22
C THR A 145 -15.16 -18.38 8.01
N ALA A 146 -14.59 -17.95 9.11
CA ALA A 146 -14.02 -18.86 10.07
C ALA A 146 -15.12 -19.85 10.48
N GLY A 147 -14.83 -21.15 10.40
CA GLY A 147 -15.71 -22.18 10.90
C GLY A 147 -16.16 -21.83 12.32
N SER A 148 -17.38 -22.22 12.65
CA SER A 148 -18.01 -22.01 13.94
C SER A 148 -17.12 -22.50 15.08
N GLY A 149 -16.32 -21.60 15.64
CA GLY A 149 -15.64 -21.79 16.91
C GLY A 149 -16.62 -21.36 18.01
N ASP A 150 -16.95 -22.28 18.85
CA ASP A 150 -17.79 -22.21 20.02
C ASP A 150 -17.42 -21.04 20.91
N GLY A 151 -18.31 -20.10 20.99
CA GLY A 151 -18.80 -19.54 22.21
C GLY A 151 -17.90 -18.76 23.15
N TRP A 152 -17.08 -17.80 22.70
CA TRP A 152 -16.70 -16.64 23.51
C TRP A 152 -16.53 -15.43 22.61
N GLY A 153 -17.51 -14.54 22.68
CA GLY A 153 -17.45 -13.22 22.05
C GLY A 153 -17.38 -13.26 20.53
N LYS A 154 -18.53 -13.32 19.87
CA LYS A 154 -18.65 -12.94 18.46
C LYS A 154 -18.34 -11.45 18.34
N SER A 155 -17.06 -11.10 18.34
CA SER A 155 -16.63 -9.88 17.73
C SER A 155 -16.83 -10.11 16.23
N SER A 156 -17.90 -9.59 15.68
CA SER A 156 -18.08 -9.50 14.24
C SER A 156 -17.00 -8.55 13.73
N MET A 157 -15.81 -9.10 13.45
CA MET A 157 -14.75 -8.34 12.84
C MET A 157 -15.22 -7.95 11.46
N GLY A 158 -15.49 -6.67 11.26
CA GLY A 158 -15.84 -6.14 9.96
C GLY A 158 -14.74 -6.43 8.95
N ILE A 159 -15.09 -6.53 7.69
CA ILE A 159 -14.10 -6.68 6.61
C ILE A 159 -13.20 -5.46 6.56
N VAL A 160 -13.77 -4.28 6.79
CA VAL A 160 -13.05 -3.01 6.99
C VAL A 160 -13.31 -2.55 8.42
N ASN A 161 -12.27 -2.51 9.24
CA ASN A 161 -12.34 -2.06 10.62
C ASN A 161 -11.86 -0.62 10.74
N LEU A 162 -12.63 0.19 11.45
CA LEU A 162 -12.28 1.56 11.79
C LEU A 162 -12.00 1.63 13.29
N GLY A 163 -10.73 1.92 13.65
CA GLY A 163 -10.30 2.06 15.04
C GLY A 163 -9.40 0.92 15.55
N LYS A 164 -8.71 1.21 16.66
CA LYS A 164 -7.91 0.18 17.36
C LYS A 164 -8.84 -0.76 18.12
N SER A 165 -8.68 -2.04 17.92
CA SER A 165 -9.50 -3.13 18.47
C SER A 165 -9.53 -3.22 20.00
N TYR A 166 -8.68 -2.50 20.74
CA TYR A 166 -8.49 -2.69 22.20
C TYR A 166 -8.59 -1.41 23.04
N ASP A 167 -8.82 -0.25 22.43
CA ASP A 167 -8.96 0.98 23.20
C ASP A 167 -10.28 1.66 22.86
N SER A 168 -11.18 1.67 23.83
CA SER A 168 -12.51 2.30 23.75
C SER A 168 -12.43 3.82 23.55
N ASN A 169 -11.23 4.41 23.61
CA ASN A 169 -10.97 5.84 23.43
C ASN A 169 -10.31 6.18 22.08
N SER A 170 -10.03 5.18 21.23
CA SER A 170 -9.47 5.45 19.89
C SER A 170 -10.60 5.78 18.93
N ILE A 171 -10.98 7.03 18.90
CA ILE A 171 -11.90 7.58 17.92
C ILE A 171 -11.14 7.71 16.59
N CYS A 172 -11.57 7.00 15.56
CA CYS A 172 -11.13 7.27 14.20
C CYS A 172 -11.83 8.55 13.70
N ASP A 173 -11.34 9.69 14.12
CA ASP A 173 -11.85 10.96 13.66
C ASP A 173 -11.46 11.17 12.19
N ASN A 174 -12.42 11.69 11.41
CA ASN A 174 -12.20 12.08 10.02
C ASN A 174 -11.68 10.94 9.13
N VAL A 175 -12.33 9.77 9.20
CA VAL A 175 -12.07 8.65 8.30
C VAL A 175 -13.18 8.58 7.25
N ASN A 176 -12.81 8.69 5.97
CA ASN A 176 -13.72 8.57 4.84
C ASN A 176 -13.42 7.28 4.07
N VAL A 177 -14.42 6.44 3.88
CA VAL A 177 -14.32 5.22 3.07
C VAL A 177 -15.25 5.35 1.88
N SER A 178 -14.69 5.24 0.68
CA SER A 178 -15.42 5.27 -0.59
C SER A 178 -15.29 3.94 -1.31
N LEU A 179 -16.41 3.40 -1.76
CA LEU A 179 -16.50 2.13 -2.49
C LEU A 179 -17.10 2.40 -3.87
N THR A 180 -16.37 2.05 -4.92
CA THR A 180 -16.85 2.18 -6.30
C THR A 180 -16.59 0.87 -7.05
N ASN A 181 -17.63 0.29 -7.65
CA ASN A 181 -17.54 -0.98 -8.37
C ASN A 181 -16.82 -2.09 -7.59
N SER A 182 -16.99 -2.08 -6.26
CA SER A 182 -16.33 -3.01 -5.33
C SER A 182 -17.37 -3.89 -4.67
N CYS A 183 -16.99 -5.11 -4.29
CA CYS A 183 -17.86 -6.01 -3.53
C CYS A 183 -17.19 -6.45 -2.21
N ILE A 184 -18.04 -6.67 -1.21
CA ILE A 184 -17.68 -7.06 0.15
C ILE A 184 -18.36 -8.38 0.49
#